data_c4155e8f3ce5ace00666fc86717fed68
#
_entry.id   c4155e8f3ce5ace00666fc86717fed68
#
_cell.length_a   1.000
_cell.length_b   1.000
_cell.length_c   1.000
_cell.angle_alpha   90.00
_cell.angle_beta   90.00
_cell.angle_gamma   90.00
#
_symmetry.space_group_name_H-M   'P 1'
#
loop_
_entity.id
_entity.type
_entity.pdbx_description
1 polymer ?
#
loop_
_entity_poly.entity_id
_entity_poly.type
_entity_poly.pdbx_seq_one_letter_code
_entity_poly.pdbx_strand_id
1 'polypeptide(L)'
;MTQAVRWLMIVLVASGLLGPGAWSGLAADPAAPPPESPGAAAFRPSVERPVGWRGDGSGQYPSADPVSRWSEKENVIWKTEVGAGQSSPVVVGPRVFITAEPDCLICLDAATGKELWRKAHKVSDFPAAADAKYPVRPNQYGDATPTPVSDGNRIWVSFGSGIVACYDLDGQCRWVNWFDRRVATTYGRTVSPVLVGDRLLIHFGPLVCLDAATGRMLWQNDGAKASYGTPAPARIGDVNVVVTPKGHVVRVADGKTLATGLGSCGYTSPLVLRGVVYFIDREISALQLPEKAGDKIDCKELWSGELNGEFYASPLVYDGRIYTVDRAANYYVIDAATGKTLLQTTLEMPPAGRSDGPSVYPSICLAGKRLLIGNDAGDAMLLEPRDQLSVVARNSLPGGSGGTPTLSGQRMFLRCGKVLYGLGPALVQP
;
A
#
# COMPACT_ATOMS: atom_id res chain seq x y z
N MET A 1 79.60 -34.90 -3.64
CA MET A 1 79.29 -33.74 -4.47
C MET A 1 77.87 -33.82 -4.84
N THR A 2 77.00 -33.02 -4.28
CA THR A 2 75.82 -32.33 -4.76
C THR A 2 74.93 -31.98 -3.57
N GLN A 3 74.80 -30.71 -3.32
CA GLN A 3 74.02 -30.11 -2.25
C GLN A 3 72.53 -30.19 -2.59
N ALA A 4 71.70 -30.65 -1.65
CA ALA A 4 70.26 -30.53 -1.70
C ALA A 4 69.83 -29.35 -0.81
N VAL A 5 69.22 -28.35 -1.45
CA VAL A 5 68.64 -27.18 -0.81
C VAL A 5 67.30 -27.56 -0.23
N ARG A 6 67.19 -27.48 1.10
CA ARG A 6 65.86 -27.59 1.81
C ARG A 6 65.15 -26.23 1.79
N TRP A 7 63.95 -26.18 1.21
CA TRP A 7 63.05 -25.07 1.38
C TRP A 7 62.21 -25.28 2.66
N LEU A 8 62.32 -24.32 3.57
CA LEU A 8 61.55 -24.26 4.79
C LEU A 8 60.22 -23.53 4.47
N MET A 9 59.08 -24.24 4.48
CA MET A 9 57.74 -23.61 4.43
C MET A 9 57.42 -23.08 5.84
N ILE A 10 57.36 -21.78 5.99
CA ILE A 10 56.80 -21.13 7.17
C ILE A 10 55.28 -21.03 6.94
N VAL A 11 54.48 -21.81 7.69
CA VAL A 11 53.05 -21.66 7.77
C VAL A 11 52.76 -20.56 8.78
N LEU A 12 52.41 -19.38 8.29
CA LEU A 12 51.81 -18.33 9.11
C LEU A 12 50.34 -18.65 9.36
N VAL A 13 50.02 -19.11 10.57
CA VAL A 13 48.65 -19.18 11.07
C VAL A 13 48.21 -17.76 11.44
N ALA A 14 47.50 -17.11 10.56
CA ALA A 14 46.81 -15.87 10.86
C ALA A 14 45.51 -16.21 11.62
N SER A 15 45.54 -16.05 12.94
CA SER A 15 44.34 -16.02 13.78
C SER A 15 43.55 -14.75 13.50
N GLY A 16 42.67 -14.82 12.52
CA GLY A 16 41.69 -13.74 12.23
C GLY A 16 40.58 -13.75 13.28
N LEU A 17 40.61 -12.80 14.19
CA LEU A 17 39.48 -12.41 15.02
C LEU A 17 38.37 -11.95 14.08
N LEU A 18 37.30 -12.74 13.97
CA LEU A 18 36.05 -12.31 13.38
C LEU A 18 35.44 -11.26 14.30
N GLY A 19 35.71 -10.00 13.99
CA GLY A 19 34.95 -8.87 14.52
C GLY A 19 33.49 -8.93 14.00
N PRO A 20 32.50 -8.32 14.73
CA PRO A 20 31.13 -8.31 14.29
C PRO A 20 31.06 -7.65 12.92
N GLY A 21 30.60 -8.43 11.92
CA GLY A 21 30.44 -7.95 10.55
C GLY A 21 29.55 -6.73 10.54
N ALA A 22 30.13 -5.59 10.25
CA ALA A 22 29.41 -4.36 10.03
C ALA A 22 28.47 -4.55 8.84
N TRP A 23 27.18 -4.42 9.09
CA TRP A 23 26.15 -4.30 8.07
C TRP A 23 26.26 -2.93 7.37
N SER A 24 27.38 -2.67 6.71
CA SER A 24 27.61 -1.44 5.92
C SER A 24 26.94 -1.46 4.54
N GLY A 25 26.00 -2.37 4.31
CA GLY A 25 25.34 -2.59 3.02
C GLY A 25 23.94 -1.97 2.85
N LEU A 26 23.39 -1.24 3.84
CA LEU A 26 22.05 -0.66 3.73
C LEU A 26 22.03 0.85 3.44
N ALA A 27 23.14 1.52 3.47
CA ALA A 27 23.27 2.88 2.97
C ALA A 27 23.61 2.81 1.47
N ALA A 28 22.64 2.55 0.62
CA ALA A 28 22.79 2.92 -0.78
C ALA A 28 22.66 4.46 -0.82
N ASP A 29 23.72 5.11 -1.28
CA ASP A 29 23.70 6.49 -1.74
C ASP A 29 22.38 6.75 -2.48
N PRO A 30 21.63 7.81 -2.19
CA PRO A 30 20.39 8.12 -2.89
C PRO A 30 20.72 8.58 -4.33
N ALA A 31 21.16 7.63 -5.16
CA ALA A 31 21.17 7.84 -6.60
C ALA A 31 19.77 8.30 -6.98
N ALA A 32 19.69 9.34 -7.81
CA ALA A 32 18.40 9.86 -8.28
C ALA A 32 17.54 8.68 -8.75
N PRO A 33 16.31 8.54 -8.23
CA PRO A 33 15.47 7.39 -8.57
C PRO A 33 15.29 7.34 -10.08
N PRO A 34 15.29 6.15 -10.68
CA PRO A 34 15.15 6.03 -12.13
C PRO A 34 13.84 6.69 -12.57
N PRO A 35 13.81 7.33 -13.73
CA PRO A 35 12.63 8.07 -14.23
C PRO A 35 11.39 7.20 -14.38
N GLU A 36 11.54 5.89 -14.30
CA GLU A 36 10.47 4.90 -14.36
C GLU A 36 9.96 4.43 -12.99
N SER A 37 10.37 5.05 -11.89
CA SER A 37 9.86 4.67 -10.55
C SER A 37 8.50 5.32 -10.24
N PRO A 38 7.70 4.75 -9.32
CA PRO A 38 6.44 5.33 -8.89
C PRO A 38 6.61 6.81 -8.51
N GLY A 39 5.66 7.64 -8.93
CA GLY A 39 5.73 9.10 -8.74
C GLY A 39 6.40 9.86 -9.88
N ALA A 40 7.12 9.24 -10.81
CA ALA A 40 7.57 9.91 -12.03
C ALA A 40 6.38 10.18 -12.96
N ALA A 41 6.35 11.35 -13.60
CA ALA A 41 5.32 11.66 -14.61
C ALA A 41 5.37 10.71 -15.81
N ALA A 42 6.56 10.20 -16.12
CA ALA A 42 6.79 9.23 -17.20
C ALA A 42 6.53 7.78 -16.79
N PHE A 43 6.28 7.50 -15.51
CA PHE A 43 6.00 6.13 -15.05
C PHE A 43 4.79 5.55 -15.77
N ARG A 44 4.94 4.33 -16.25
CA ARG A 44 3.87 3.55 -16.87
C ARG A 44 3.75 2.22 -16.14
N PRO A 45 2.58 1.94 -15.57
CA PRO A 45 2.31 0.62 -15.01
C PRO A 45 2.43 -0.49 -16.07
N SER A 46 2.77 -1.68 -15.61
CA SER A 46 2.77 -2.90 -16.43
C SER A 46 2.29 -4.08 -15.58
N VAL A 47 2.19 -5.25 -16.20
CA VAL A 47 1.83 -6.51 -15.51
C VAL A 47 2.86 -6.85 -14.41
N GLU A 48 4.15 -6.55 -14.65
CA GLU A 48 5.23 -6.75 -13.69
C GLU A 48 5.29 -5.65 -12.62
N ARG A 49 4.74 -4.49 -12.94
CA ARG A 49 4.77 -3.28 -12.08
C ARG A 49 3.39 -2.62 -12.05
N PRO A 50 2.38 -3.32 -11.51
CA PRO A 50 1.02 -2.77 -11.39
C PRO A 50 0.98 -1.62 -10.39
N VAL A 51 -0.02 -0.77 -10.51
CA VAL A 51 -0.31 0.30 -9.55
C VAL A 51 -1.69 0.13 -8.95
N GLY A 52 -1.79 0.38 -7.68
CA GLY A 52 -3.03 0.30 -6.93
C GLY A 52 -2.94 1.06 -5.62
N TRP A 53 -3.38 0.44 -4.55
CA TRP A 53 -3.29 1.01 -3.22
C TRP A 53 -1.82 1.32 -2.86
N ARG A 54 -1.57 2.60 -2.50
CA ARG A 54 -0.23 3.13 -2.21
C ARG A 54 0.77 2.96 -3.39
N GLY A 55 0.34 3.18 -4.62
CA GLY A 55 1.17 3.01 -5.81
C GLY A 55 1.48 1.54 -6.08
N ASP A 56 2.69 1.10 -5.83
CA ASP A 56 3.13 -0.30 -5.92
C ASP A 56 2.95 -1.08 -4.59
N GLY A 57 2.22 -0.52 -3.64
CA GLY A 57 2.02 -1.05 -2.29
C GLY A 57 3.03 -0.54 -1.26
N SER A 58 4.16 0.00 -1.68
CA SER A 58 5.21 0.51 -0.77
C SER A 58 4.85 1.86 -0.13
N GLY A 59 4.02 2.66 -0.80
CA GLY A 59 3.73 4.05 -0.42
C GLY A 59 4.85 5.02 -0.78
N GLN A 60 5.84 4.60 -1.56
CA GLN A 60 6.96 5.43 -1.95
C GLN A 60 6.77 6.02 -3.34
N TYR A 61 6.90 7.33 -3.43
CA TYR A 61 6.87 8.09 -4.69
C TYR A 61 8.15 8.94 -4.82
N PRO A 62 9.33 8.32 -4.89
CA PRO A 62 10.61 9.01 -4.78
C PRO A 62 10.88 9.97 -5.93
N SER A 63 10.25 9.74 -7.09
CA SER A 63 10.37 10.60 -8.28
C SER A 63 9.31 11.70 -8.36
N ALA A 64 8.44 11.82 -7.37
CA ALA A 64 7.49 12.92 -7.29
C ALA A 64 8.14 14.17 -6.69
N ASP A 65 7.66 15.33 -7.13
CA ASP A 65 8.06 16.63 -6.57
C ASP A 65 6.81 17.51 -6.36
N PRO A 66 5.92 17.11 -5.43
CA PRO A 66 4.69 17.83 -5.18
C PRO A 66 4.95 19.16 -4.46
N VAL A 67 4.00 20.08 -4.60
CA VAL A 67 3.98 21.29 -3.78
C VAL A 67 3.98 20.94 -2.29
N SER A 68 4.66 21.75 -1.49
CA SER A 68 4.71 21.53 -0.03
C SER A 68 3.59 22.26 0.72
N ARG A 69 2.93 23.22 0.10
CA ARG A 69 1.84 23.98 0.69
C ARG A 69 0.62 23.93 -0.19
N TRP A 70 -0.54 23.75 0.44
CA TRP A 70 -1.85 23.83 -0.23
C TRP A 70 -2.94 24.19 0.77
N SER A 71 -3.98 24.79 0.25
CA SER A 71 -5.23 25.08 0.93
C SER A 71 -6.35 25.16 -0.11
N GLU A 72 -7.59 25.43 0.26
CA GLU A 72 -8.66 25.65 -0.73
C GLU A 72 -8.36 26.75 -1.77
N LYS A 73 -7.45 27.68 -1.43
CA LYS A 73 -7.11 28.86 -2.26
C LYS A 73 -5.69 28.78 -2.83
N GLU A 74 -4.91 27.78 -2.46
CA GLU A 74 -3.49 27.70 -2.85
C GLU A 74 -3.18 26.31 -3.40
N ASN A 75 -2.55 26.28 -4.59
CA ASN A 75 -2.07 25.05 -5.24
C ASN A 75 -3.15 23.98 -5.51
N VAL A 76 -4.44 24.33 -5.51
CA VAL A 76 -5.53 23.54 -6.05
C VAL A 76 -5.67 23.86 -7.53
N ILE A 77 -5.39 22.87 -8.39
CA ILE A 77 -5.52 23.03 -9.84
C ILE A 77 -6.96 22.77 -10.25
N TRP A 78 -7.54 21.74 -9.68
CA TRP A 78 -8.93 21.37 -9.86
C TRP A 78 -9.47 20.64 -8.65
N LYS A 79 -10.80 20.63 -8.52
CA LYS A 79 -11.56 19.83 -7.57
C LYS A 79 -12.79 19.27 -8.27
N THR A 80 -13.08 18.01 -8.05
CA THR A 80 -14.22 17.30 -8.67
C THR A 80 -15.00 16.54 -7.62
N GLU A 81 -16.31 16.70 -7.60
CA GLU A 81 -17.20 15.91 -6.75
C GLU A 81 -17.31 14.49 -7.32
N VAL A 82 -16.77 13.53 -6.61
CA VAL A 82 -16.74 12.11 -7.01
C VAL A 82 -17.75 11.26 -6.24
N GLY A 83 -18.30 11.77 -5.14
CA GLY A 83 -19.22 11.05 -4.27
C GLY A 83 -18.54 10.42 -3.06
N ALA A 84 -19.31 9.81 -2.16
CA ALA A 84 -18.80 9.17 -0.95
C ALA A 84 -17.90 7.97 -1.29
N GLY A 85 -16.98 7.63 -0.39
CA GLY A 85 -16.07 6.48 -0.49
C GLY A 85 -14.78 6.74 0.26
N GLN A 86 -13.93 5.70 0.40
CA GLN A 86 -12.69 5.76 1.16
C GLN A 86 -11.46 5.32 0.34
N SER A 87 -11.65 4.97 -0.94
CA SER A 87 -10.53 4.53 -1.77
C SER A 87 -9.52 5.63 -2.03
N SER A 88 -8.27 5.22 -2.22
CA SER A 88 -7.21 6.08 -2.77
C SER A 88 -7.42 6.28 -4.27
N PRO A 89 -7.01 7.41 -4.84
CA PRO A 89 -6.94 7.56 -6.29
C PRO A 89 -5.81 6.70 -6.88
N VAL A 90 -5.96 6.26 -8.12
CA VAL A 90 -4.95 5.52 -8.90
C VAL A 90 -4.68 6.28 -10.20
N VAL A 91 -3.40 6.56 -10.47
CA VAL A 91 -2.99 7.30 -11.66
C VAL A 91 -2.42 6.36 -12.71
N VAL A 92 -2.95 6.43 -13.94
CA VAL A 92 -2.48 5.68 -15.10
C VAL A 92 -2.35 6.63 -16.29
N GLY A 93 -1.14 7.07 -16.56
CA GLY A 93 -0.89 8.07 -17.59
C GLY A 93 -1.68 9.36 -17.35
N PRO A 94 -2.53 9.81 -18.31
CA PRO A 94 -3.32 11.04 -18.17
C PRO A 94 -4.64 10.85 -17.39
N ARG A 95 -4.85 9.70 -16.76
CA ARG A 95 -6.12 9.35 -16.11
C ARG A 95 -5.95 9.12 -14.62
N VAL A 96 -6.98 9.51 -13.87
CA VAL A 96 -7.12 9.21 -12.44
C VAL A 96 -8.38 8.39 -12.24
N PHE A 97 -8.23 7.26 -11.55
CA PHE A 97 -9.32 6.35 -11.22
C PHE A 97 -9.62 6.41 -9.73
N ILE A 98 -10.89 6.39 -9.38
CA ILE A 98 -11.33 6.39 -7.99
C ILE A 98 -12.69 5.67 -7.88
N THR A 99 -12.94 5.01 -6.74
CA THR A 99 -14.25 4.40 -6.49
C THR A 99 -15.15 5.36 -5.69
N ALA A 100 -16.44 5.21 -5.87
CA ALA A 100 -17.47 5.93 -5.10
C ALA A 100 -18.69 5.06 -4.86
N GLU A 101 -19.47 5.41 -3.85
CA GLU A 101 -20.77 4.80 -3.58
C GLU A 101 -21.82 5.18 -4.65
N PRO A 102 -22.74 4.27 -4.96
CA PRO A 102 -22.68 2.83 -4.72
C PRO A 102 -21.92 2.12 -5.85
N ASP A 103 -20.97 1.24 -5.49
CA ASP A 103 -20.27 0.32 -6.42
C ASP A 103 -19.84 0.94 -7.76
N CYS A 104 -19.29 2.15 -7.69
CA CYS A 104 -18.98 2.97 -8.85
C CYS A 104 -17.47 3.17 -9.04
N LEU A 105 -16.96 2.93 -10.25
CA LEU A 105 -15.64 3.34 -10.69
C LEU A 105 -15.73 4.58 -11.56
N ILE A 106 -14.91 5.58 -11.26
CA ILE A 106 -14.89 6.88 -11.95
C ILE A 106 -13.49 7.07 -12.55
N CYS A 107 -13.44 7.52 -13.78
CA CYS A 107 -12.21 7.95 -14.46
C CYS A 107 -12.28 9.45 -14.74
N LEU A 108 -11.24 10.15 -14.30
CA LEU A 108 -11.07 11.58 -14.54
C LEU A 108 -9.82 11.83 -15.39
N ASP A 109 -9.83 12.92 -16.12
CA ASP A 109 -8.63 13.48 -16.72
C ASP A 109 -7.73 14.05 -15.61
N ALA A 110 -6.48 13.62 -15.56
CA ALA A 110 -5.55 13.98 -14.49
C ALA A 110 -5.14 15.46 -14.51
N ALA A 111 -5.17 16.12 -15.68
CA ALA A 111 -4.79 17.51 -15.82
C ALA A 111 -5.89 18.48 -15.41
N THR A 112 -7.15 18.14 -15.70
CA THR A 112 -8.31 19.03 -15.58
C THR A 112 -9.33 18.63 -14.53
N GLY A 113 -9.28 17.38 -14.06
CA GLY A 113 -10.30 16.80 -13.16
C GLY A 113 -11.65 16.53 -13.84
N LYS A 114 -11.75 16.70 -15.16
CA LYS A 114 -12.98 16.42 -15.91
C LYS A 114 -13.29 14.93 -15.86
N GLU A 115 -14.53 14.58 -15.54
CA GLU A 115 -15.01 13.21 -15.64
C GLU A 115 -15.00 12.75 -17.10
N LEU A 116 -14.26 11.69 -17.39
CA LEU A 116 -14.20 11.06 -18.71
C LEU A 116 -15.28 10.00 -18.82
N TRP A 117 -15.45 9.20 -17.78
CA TRP A 117 -16.51 8.20 -17.70
C TRP A 117 -16.75 7.74 -16.25
N ARG A 118 -17.90 7.14 -16.02
CA ARG A 118 -18.34 6.55 -14.76
C ARG A 118 -19.02 5.22 -15.06
N LYS A 119 -18.70 4.17 -14.29
CA LYS A 119 -19.30 2.84 -14.41
C LYS A 119 -19.73 2.35 -13.04
N ALA A 120 -20.96 1.91 -12.94
CA ALA A 120 -21.54 1.35 -11.72
C ALA A 120 -22.25 0.04 -12.02
N HIS A 121 -22.27 -0.84 -11.04
CA HIS A 121 -23.02 -2.08 -11.04
C HIS A 121 -23.89 -2.14 -9.79
N LYS A 122 -24.97 -2.93 -9.86
CA LYS A 122 -25.82 -3.20 -8.70
C LYS A 122 -25.79 -4.68 -8.40
N VAL A 123 -25.82 -5.04 -7.13
CA VAL A 123 -25.92 -6.45 -6.71
C VAL A 123 -27.14 -7.13 -7.34
N SER A 124 -28.24 -6.38 -7.52
CA SER A 124 -29.46 -6.86 -8.21
C SER A 124 -29.26 -7.26 -9.68
N ASP A 125 -28.16 -6.84 -10.32
CA ASP A 125 -27.84 -7.22 -11.70
C ASP A 125 -27.37 -8.68 -11.82
N PHE A 126 -27.12 -9.33 -10.67
CA PHE A 126 -26.64 -10.70 -10.58
C PHE A 126 -27.75 -11.63 -10.05
N PRO A 127 -28.35 -12.51 -10.88
CA PRO A 127 -29.43 -13.41 -10.44
C PRO A 127 -29.09 -14.25 -9.22
N ALA A 128 -27.83 -14.71 -9.12
CA ALA A 128 -27.34 -15.48 -7.98
C ALA A 128 -27.35 -14.72 -6.65
N ALA A 129 -27.49 -13.40 -6.67
CA ALA A 129 -27.53 -12.59 -5.46
C ALA A 129 -28.89 -12.70 -4.74
N ALA A 130 -29.95 -13.13 -5.42
CA ALA A 130 -31.26 -13.36 -4.81
C ALA A 130 -31.23 -14.50 -3.77
N ASP A 131 -30.37 -15.51 -4.01
CA ASP A 131 -30.20 -16.69 -3.15
C ASP A 131 -28.91 -16.62 -2.33
N ALA A 132 -28.42 -15.40 -2.06
CA ALA A 132 -27.16 -15.17 -1.38
C ALA A 132 -27.16 -15.78 0.03
N LYS A 133 -26.18 -16.63 0.31
CA LYS A 133 -25.92 -17.17 1.66
C LYS A 133 -25.42 -16.08 2.61
N TYR A 134 -24.71 -15.09 2.07
CA TYR A 134 -24.10 -13.99 2.80
C TYR A 134 -24.55 -12.65 2.22
N PRO A 135 -25.80 -12.24 2.46
CA PRO A 135 -26.33 -10.98 1.89
C PRO A 135 -25.48 -9.80 2.34
N VAL A 136 -25.30 -8.86 1.42
CA VAL A 136 -24.61 -7.61 1.69
C VAL A 136 -25.39 -6.82 2.74
N ARG A 137 -24.68 -6.33 3.77
CA ARG A 137 -25.26 -5.46 4.78
C ARG A 137 -24.61 -4.08 4.67
N PRO A 138 -25.38 -3.00 4.77
CA PRO A 138 -24.82 -1.68 4.84
C PRO A 138 -23.79 -1.59 5.97
N ASN A 139 -22.65 -0.98 5.68
CA ASN A 139 -21.65 -0.66 6.69
C ASN A 139 -21.38 0.85 6.73
N GLN A 140 -20.88 1.35 7.84
CA GLN A 140 -20.71 2.79 8.05
C GLN A 140 -19.64 3.45 7.14
N TYR A 141 -18.74 2.65 6.57
CA TYR A 141 -17.69 3.13 5.68
C TYR A 141 -18.02 2.94 4.20
N GLY A 142 -19.16 2.29 3.90
CA GLY A 142 -19.59 1.99 2.54
C GLY A 142 -18.83 0.84 1.88
N ASP A 143 -19.20 0.55 0.64
CA ASP A 143 -18.64 -0.52 -0.16
C ASP A 143 -17.52 -0.06 -1.11
N ALA A 144 -17.38 1.27 -1.32
CA ALA A 144 -16.34 1.88 -2.16
C ALA A 144 -15.08 2.24 -1.36
N THR A 145 -14.64 1.34 -0.48
CA THR A 145 -13.39 1.48 0.30
C THR A 145 -12.17 0.91 -0.42
N PRO A 146 -12.24 -0.24 -1.12
CA PRO A 146 -11.09 -0.79 -1.82
C PRO A 146 -10.59 0.14 -2.93
N THR A 147 -9.28 0.27 -3.03
CA THR A 147 -8.60 1.03 -4.09
C THR A 147 -8.43 0.15 -5.33
N PRO A 148 -8.72 0.63 -6.54
CA PRO A 148 -8.50 -0.11 -7.77
C PRO A 148 -7.03 -0.50 -7.99
N VAL A 149 -6.76 -1.47 -8.89
CA VAL A 149 -5.42 -1.82 -9.35
C VAL A 149 -5.37 -1.85 -10.86
N SER A 150 -4.24 -1.45 -11.46
CA SER A 150 -4.05 -1.38 -12.91
C SER A 150 -2.68 -1.90 -13.36
N ASP A 151 -2.64 -2.55 -14.52
CA ASP A 151 -1.43 -2.94 -15.24
C ASP A 151 -1.03 -1.93 -16.33
N GLY A 152 -1.70 -0.77 -16.39
CA GLY A 152 -1.47 0.23 -17.41
C GLY A 152 -2.34 0.09 -18.67
N ASN A 153 -3.01 -1.04 -18.87
CA ASN A 153 -3.93 -1.30 -19.99
C ASN A 153 -5.37 -1.55 -19.51
N ARG A 154 -5.49 -2.10 -18.31
CA ARG A 154 -6.78 -2.43 -17.67
C ARG A 154 -6.80 -1.92 -16.25
N ILE A 155 -7.99 -1.79 -15.72
CA ILE A 155 -8.25 -1.44 -14.34
C ILE A 155 -9.21 -2.46 -13.72
N TRP A 156 -8.83 -3.01 -12.58
CA TRP A 156 -9.65 -3.93 -11.79
C TRP A 156 -10.11 -3.24 -10.53
N VAL A 157 -11.35 -3.47 -10.18
CA VAL A 157 -11.98 -2.92 -8.98
C VAL A 157 -12.73 -4.00 -8.24
N SER A 158 -12.70 -3.93 -6.93
CA SER A 158 -13.56 -4.72 -6.05
C SER A 158 -14.33 -3.80 -5.12
N PHE A 159 -15.55 -4.19 -4.76
CA PHE A 159 -16.39 -3.45 -3.85
C PHE A 159 -16.78 -4.30 -2.64
N GLY A 160 -17.07 -3.66 -1.53
CA GLY A 160 -17.54 -4.31 -0.31
C GLY A 160 -18.80 -5.14 -0.52
N SER A 161 -19.62 -4.78 -1.48
CA SER A 161 -20.80 -5.51 -1.93
C SER A 161 -20.50 -6.93 -2.49
N GLY A 162 -19.23 -7.21 -2.85
CA GLY A 162 -18.81 -8.45 -3.48
C GLY A 162 -18.67 -8.36 -4.99
N ILE A 163 -18.97 -7.23 -5.60
CA ILE A 163 -18.78 -6.99 -7.03
C ILE A 163 -17.28 -6.81 -7.31
N VAL A 164 -16.80 -7.51 -8.34
CA VAL A 164 -15.45 -7.38 -8.88
C VAL A 164 -15.56 -7.20 -10.37
N ALA A 165 -14.92 -6.18 -10.92
CA ALA A 165 -15.00 -5.87 -12.34
C ALA A 165 -13.64 -5.51 -12.94
N CYS A 166 -13.51 -5.73 -14.24
CA CYS A 166 -12.39 -5.32 -15.07
C CYS A 166 -12.87 -4.45 -16.22
N TYR A 167 -12.19 -3.34 -16.41
CA TYR A 167 -12.42 -2.44 -17.55
C TYR A 167 -11.13 -2.19 -18.29
N ASP A 168 -11.22 -1.81 -19.58
CA ASP A 168 -10.12 -1.07 -20.20
C ASP A 168 -10.12 0.37 -19.71
N LEU A 169 -9.06 1.10 -20.06
CA LEU A 169 -8.92 2.49 -19.62
C LEU A 169 -9.96 3.43 -20.23
N ASP A 170 -10.64 3.03 -21.32
CA ASP A 170 -11.73 3.79 -21.94
C ASP A 170 -13.11 3.48 -21.34
N GLY A 171 -13.16 2.59 -20.34
CA GLY A 171 -14.36 2.27 -19.57
C GLY A 171 -15.22 1.17 -20.19
N GLN A 172 -14.70 0.43 -21.18
CA GLN A 172 -15.39 -0.75 -21.67
C GLN A 172 -15.21 -1.88 -20.65
N CYS A 173 -16.33 -2.41 -20.15
CA CYS A 173 -16.34 -3.55 -19.26
C CYS A 173 -15.85 -4.80 -20.00
N ARG A 174 -14.80 -5.44 -19.46
CA ARG A 174 -14.25 -6.68 -19.97
C ARG A 174 -14.90 -7.89 -19.35
N TRP A 175 -15.12 -7.81 -18.04
CA TRP A 175 -15.90 -8.76 -17.26
C TRP A 175 -16.34 -8.12 -15.94
N VAL A 176 -17.42 -8.66 -15.39
CA VAL A 176 -17.89 -8.34 -14.06
C VAL A 176 -18.48 -9.58 -13.40
N ASN A 177 -18.14 -9.79 -12.14
CA ASN A 177 -18.60 -10.91 -11.31
C ASN A 177 -19.07 -10.42 -9.96
N TRP A 178 -19.98 -11.17 -9.35
CA TRP A 178 -20.38 -11.00 -7.96
C TRP A 178 -20.03 -12.27 -7.17
N PHE A 179 -19.45 -12.08 -5.98
CA PHE A 179 -19.00 -13.16 -5.11
C PHE A 179 -19.79 -13.16 -3.81
N ASP A 180 -20.60 -14.20 -3.62
CA ASP A 180 -21.26 -14.48 -2.35
C ASP A 180 -20.23 -14.99 -1.33
N ARG A 181 -19.69 -14.10 -0.52
CA ARG A 181 -18.68 -14.39 0.47
C ARG A 181 -19.02 -13.75 1.81
N ARG A 182 -18.79 -14.51 2.89
CA ARG A 182 -18.95 -13.99 4.24
C ARG A 182 -18.01 -12.81 4.46
N VAL A 183 -18.54 -11.71 5.02
CA VAL A 183 -17.72 -10.61 5.51
C VAL A 183 -17.00 -11.08 6.78
N ALA A 184 -15.69 -11.02 6.78
CA ALA A 184 -14.85 -11.49 7.88
C ALA A 184 -14.53 -10.40 8.91
N THR A 185 -14.80 -9.14 8.59
CA THR A 185 -14.46 -7.97 9.40
C THR A 185 -15.72 -7.18 9.78
N THR A 186 -15.69 -6.54 10.95
CA THR A 186 -16.83 -5.78 11.49
C THR A 186 -17.22 -4.58 10.61
N TYR A 187 -16.23 -3.93 10.00
CA TYR A 187 -16.41 -2.71 9.20
C TYR A 187 -16.46 -2.99 7.69
N GLY A 188 -16.81 -4.22 7.29
CA GLY A 188 -16.99 -4.57 5.88
C GLY A 188 -15.68 -4.99 5.19
N ARG A 189 -15.75 -5.09 3.85
CA ARG A 189 -14.64 -5.52 3.00
C ARG A 189 -13.86 -4.30 2.52
N THR A 190 -12.74 -4.03 3.15
CA THR A 190 -11.92 -2.83 2.88
C THR A 190 -10.65 -3.14 2.08
N VAL A 191 -10.31 -4.40 1.95
CA VAL A 191 -9.07 -4.86 1.30
C VAL A 191 -9.08 -4.55 -0.18
N SER A 192 -8.02 -3.87 -0.64
CA SER A 192 -7.83 -3.58 -2.05
C SER A 192 -7.43 -4.83 -2.84
N PRO A 193 -7.84 -4.96 -4.11
CA PRO A 193 -7.36 -6.03 -4.98
C PRO A 193 -5.85 -5.90 -5.23
N VAL A 194 -5.18 -7.06 -5.37
CA VAL A 194 -3.74 -7.13 -5.63
C VAL A 194 -3.52 -7.88 -6.94
N LEU A 195 -2.77 -7.27 -7.87
CA LEU A 195 -2.40 -7.89 -9.13
C LEU A 195 -0.96 -8.43 -9.05
N VAL A 196 -0.79 -9.71 -9.38
CA VAL A 196 0.53 -10.37 -9.45
C VAL A 196 0.60 -11.15 -10.76
N GLY A 197 1.29 -10.60 -11.74
CA GLY A 197 1.27 -11.15 -13.10
C GLY A 197 -0.16 -11.15 -13.66
N ASP A 198 -0.63 -12.31 -14.11
CA ASP A 198 -1.98 -12.54 -14.64
C ASP A 198 -2.99 -12.98 -13.54
N ARG A 199 -2.66 -12.83 -12.27
CA ARG A 199 -3.46 -13.23 -11.13
C ARG A 199 -4.00 -12.01 -10.38
N LEU A 200 -5.32 -11.94 -10.24
CA LEU A 200 -5.99 -10.94 -9.43
C LEU A 200 -6.41 -11.57 -8.09
N LEU A 201 -5.86 -11.06 -7.01
CA LEU A 201 -6.12 -11.54 -5.65
C LEU A 201 -7.13 -10.63 -4.98
N ILE A 202 -8.19 -11.24 -4.43
CA ILE A 202 -9.26 -10.56 -3.69
C ILE A 202 -9.40 -11.21 -2.32
N HIS A 203 -9.45 -10.42 -1.28
CA HIS A 203 -9.48 -10.91 0.09
C HIS A 203 -10.80 -10.55 0.78
N PHE A 204 -11.87 -11.26 0.47
CA PHE A 204 -13.22 -10.98 0.98
C PHE A 204 -13.52 -11.59 2.35
N GLY A 205 -12.94 -12.63 2.69
CA GLY A 205 -13.00 -13.43 3.90
C GLY A 205 -11.95 -14.50 3.70
N PRO A 206 -12.14 -15.45 2.78
CA PRO A 206 -11.06 -16.23 2.21
C PRO A 206 -10.21 -15.36 1.27
N LEU A 207 -8.98 -15.78 1.00
CA LEU A 207 -8.18 -15.27 -0.10
C LEU A 207 -8.60 -15.97 -1.40
N VAL A 208 -9.01 -15.21 -2.40
CA VAL A 208 -9.48 -15.70 -3.69
C VAL A 208 -8.56 -15.23 -4.79
N CYS A 209 -8.19 -16.10 -5.72
CA CYS A 209 -7.45 -15.76 -6.92
C CYS A 209 -8.33 -15.91 -8.16
N LEU A 210 -8.33 -14.88 -8.97
CA LEU A 210 -9.00 -14.84 -10.25
C LEU A 210 -7.97 -14.75 -11.38
N ASP A 211 -8.30 -15.34 -12.50
CA ASP A 211 -7.66 -15.01 -13.77
C ASP A 211 -7.99 -13.56 -14.12
N ALA A 212 -6.97 -12.70 -14.20
CA ALA A 212 -7.18 -11.27 -14.36
C ALA A 212 -7.84 -10.92 -15.72
N ALA A 213 -7.63 -11.73 -16.76
CA ALA A 213 -8.19 -11.47 -18.08
C ALA A 213 -9.67 -11.81 -18.18
N THR A 214 -10.13 -12.84 -17.47
CA THR A 214 -11.48 -13.41 -17.63
C THR A 214 -12.37 -13.30 -16.38
N GLY A 215 -11.78 -13.00 -15.22
CA GLY A 215 -12.50 -13.00 -13.93
C GLY A 215 -12.83 -14.39 -13.39
N ARG A 216 -12.42 -15.47 -14.07
CA ARG A 216 -12.65 -16.84 -13.62
C ARG A 216 -11.87 -17.13 -12.35
N MET A 217 -12.54 -17.68 -11.34
CA MET A 217 -11.88 -18.11 -10.12
C MET A 217 -10.95 -19.30 -10.42
N LEU A 218 -9.68 -19.16 -10.02
CA LEU A 218 -8.66 -20.18 -10.17
C LEU A 218 -8.52 -21.04 -8.92
N TRP A 219 -8.51 -20.39 -7.76
CA TRP A 219 -8.45 -21.05 -6.47
C TRP A 219 -9.01 -20.14 -5.36
N GLN A 220 -9.30 -20.75 -4.23
CA GLN A 220 -9.72 -20.12 -2.98
C GLN A 220 -8.97 -20.74 -1.81
N ASN A 221 -8.48 -19.93 -0.89
CA ASN A 221 -7.85 -20.35 0.36
C ASN A 221 -8.68 -19.85 1.56
N ASP A 222 -9.45 -20.76 2.17
CA ASP A 222 -10.32 -20.46 3.32
C ASP A 222 -9.52 -20.28 4.62
N GLY A 223 -8.29 -20.82 4.69
CA GLY A 223 -7.40 -20.70 5.84
C GLY A 223 -6.77 -19.30 5.97
N ALA A 224 -6.54 -18.64 4.85
CA ALA A 224 -5.99 -17.28 4.80
C ALA A 224 -7.11 -16.25 5.00
N LYS A 225 -7.53 -16.04 6.26
CA LYS A 225 -8.63 -15.13 6.61
C LYS A 225 -8.24 -13.67 6.44
N ALA A 226 -9.18 -12.85 5.96
CA ALA A 226 -9.00 -11.42 5.81
C ALA A 226 -8.90 -10.68 7.16
N SER A 227 -8.18 -9.57 7.12
CA SER A 227 -8.22 -8.45 8.06
C SER A 227 -8.61 -7.19 7.29
N TYR A 228 -8.30 -6.00 7.77
CA TYR A 228 -8.57 -4.75 7.07
C TYR A 228 -7.44 -4.36 6.09
N GLY A 229 -6.22 -4.81 6.37
CA GLY A 229 -5.05 -4.53 5.55
C GLY A 229 -5.03 -5.28 4.22
N THR A 230 -4.37 -4.71 3.24
CA THR A 230 -4.15 -5.31 1.92
C THR A 230 -2.95 -6.27 1.96
N PRO A 231 -3.04 -7.49 1.40
CA PRO A 231 -1.91 -8.39 1.30
C PRO A 231 -0.75 -7.79 0.49
N ALA A 232 0.48 -8.04 0.92
CA ALA A 232 1.68 -7.57 0.26
C ALA A 232 2.24 -8.63 -0.70
N PRO A 233 2.41 -8.33 -2.00
CA PRO A 233 3.11 -9.21 -2.92
C PRO A 233 4.58 -9.35 -2.53
N ALA A 234 5.12 -10.56 -2.73
CA ALA A 234 6.52 -10.85 -2.52
C ALA A 234 7.00 -11.92 -3.49
N ARG A 235 8.31 -12.11 -3.54
CA ARG A 235 8.94 -13.16 -4.35
C ARG A 235 9.96 -13.92 -3.51
N ILE A 236 9.93 -15.26 -3.62
CA ILE A 236 10.89 -16.17 -2.98
C ILE A 236 11.51 -16.99 -4.11
N GLY A 237 12.76 -16.67 -4.48
CA GLY A 237 13.36 -17.19 -5.70
C GLY A 237 12.49 -16.83 -6.92
N ASP A 238 12.01 -17.86 -7.64
CA ASP A 238 11.12 -17.69 -8.79
C ASP A 238 9.64 -17.79 -8.45
N VAL A 239 9.28 -17.97 -7.18
CA VAL A 239 7.91 -18.18 -6.73
C VAL A 239 7.28 -16.87 -6.27
N ASN A 240 6.19 -16.47 -6.92
CA ASN A 240 5.37 -15.36 -6.46
C ASN A 240 4.51 -15.80 -5.28
N VAL A 241 4.54 -15.00 -4.21
CA VAL A 241 3.75 -15.21 -3.00
C VAL A 241 3.06 -13.92 -2.61
N VAL A 242 2.07 -14.01 -1.73
CA VAL A 242 1.53 -12.87 -1.01
C VAL A 242 1.62 -13.12 0.49
N VAL A 243 1.95 -12.06 1.22
CA VAL A 243 1.94 -12.05 2.68
C VAL A 243 0.65 -11.37 3.13
N THR A 244 -0.19 -12.10 3.86
CA THR A 244 -1.46 -11.55 4.35
C THR A 244 -1.26 -10.78 5.66
N PRO A 245 -2.16 -9.85 6.02
CA PRO A 245 -2.10 -9.14 7.30
C PRO A 245 -2.18 -10.06 8.53
N LYS A 246 -2.69 -11.29 8.36
CA LYS A 246 -2.76 -12.32 9.42
C LYS A 246 -1.55 -13.27 9.41
N GLY A 247 -0.44 -12.86 8.76
CA GLY A 247 0.83 -13.57 8.81
C GLY A 247 0.86 -14.92 8.06
N HIS A 248 0.05 -15.06 7.00
CA HIS A 248 0.16 -16.20 6.10
C HIS A 248 1.01 -15.80 4.89
N VAL A 249 1.89 -16.70 4.45
CA VAL A 249 2.53 -16.64 3.13
C VAL A 249 1.83 -17.62 2.22
N VAL A 250 1.20 -17.12 1.16
CA VAL A 250 0.41 -17.93 0.23
C VAL A 250 1.02 -17.87 -1.16
N ARG A 251 1.23 -19.03 -1.78
CA ARG A 251 1.74 -19.14 -3.16
C ARG A 251 0.67 -18.70 -4.16
N VAL A 252 1.02 -17.75 -5.03
CA VAL A 252 0.06 -17.15 -5.96
C VAL A 252 -0.42 -18.13 -7.03
N ALA A 253 0.41 -19.08 -7.43
CA ALA A 253 0.11 -20.01 -8.52
C ALA A 253 -1.07 -20.94 -8.20
N ASP A 254 -1.21 -21.41 -6.95
CA ASP A 254 -2.16 -22.46 -6.56
C ASP A 254 -2.86 -22.22 -5.21
N GLY A 255 -2.58 -21.11 -4.53
CA GLY A 255 -3.20 -20.78 -3.25
C GLY A 255 -2.67 -21.58 -2.05
N LYS A 256 -1.62 -22.37 -2.21
CA LYS A 256 -1.03 -23.16 -1.11
C LYS A 256 -0.42 -22.23 -0.05
N THR A 257 -0.80 -22.42 1.20
CA THR A 257 -0.16 -21.72 2.33
C THR A 257 1.20 -22.36 2.61
N LEU A 258 2.26 -21.54 2.51
CA LEU A 258 3.65 -21.97 2.73
C LEU A 258 4.11 -21.73 4.17
N ALA A 259 3.59 -20.69 4.83
CA ALA A 259 3.84 -20.39 6.25
C ALA A 259 2.63 -19.69 6.88
N THR A 260 2.55 -19.77 8.20
CA THR A 260 1.50 -19.11 9.02
C THR A 260 2.12 -18.59 10.31
N GLY A 261 1.42 -17.64 10.96
CA GLY A 261 1.83 -17.15 12.28
C GLY A 261 3.06 -16.24 12.27
N LEU A 262 3.36 -15.60 11.12
CA LEU A 262 4.53 -14.74 11.00
C LEU A 262 4.36 -13.40 11.71
N GLY A 263 3.14 -12.96 11.97
CA GLY A 263 2.78 -11.69 12.58
C GLY A 263 1.32 -11.37 12.35
N SER A 264 0.86 -10.25 12.86
CA SER A 264 -0.55 -9.83 12.70
C SER A 264 -0.67 -8.33 12.60
N CYS A 265 -1.42 -7.88 11.59
CA CYS A 265 -1.88 -6.50 11.47
C CYS A 265 -3.41 -6.49 11.60
N GLY A 266 -3.94 -5.71 12.55
CA GLY A 266 -5.38 -5.52 12.74
C GLY A 266 -5.98 -4.71 11.59
N TYR A 267 -5.45 -3.53 11.38
CA TYR A 267 -5.92 -2.58 10.36
C TYR A 267 -4.86 -2.24 9.32
N THR A 268 -3.58 -2.30 9.69
CA THR A 268 -2.46 -2.01 8.79
C THR A 268 -2.20 -3.15 7.82
N SER A 269 -1.37 -2.90 6.82
CA SER A 269 -0.91 -3.90 5.86
C SER A 269 0.53 -4.28 6.15
N PRO A 270 0.92 -5.54 5.95
CA PRO A 270 2.33 -5.91 5.99
C PRO A 270 3.09 -5.20 4.87
N LEU A 271 4.36 -4.93 5.09
CA LEU A 271 5.26 -4.40 4.06
C LEU A 271 6.30 -5.46 3.73
N VAL A 272 6.65 -5.56 2.46
CA VAL A 272 7.76 -6.40 2.02
C VAL A 272 8.79 -5.53 1.30
N LEU A 273 10.01 -5.51 1.82
CA LEU A 273 11.10 -4.78 1.22
C LEU A 273 12.38 -5.63 1.22
N ARG A 274 12.94 -5.87 0.04
CA ARG A 274 14.19 -6.65 -0.13
C ARG A 274 14.16 -8.02 0.58
N GLY A 275 13.01 -8.71 0.51
CA GLY A 275 12.83 -10.02 1.14
C GLY A 275 12.59 -10.00 2.64
N VAL A 276 12.54 -8.83 3.28
CA VAL A 276 12.13 -8.67 4.67
C VAL A 276 10.66 -8.31 4.73
N VAL A 277 9.90 -9.01 5.55
CA VAL A 277 8.50 -8.73 5.87
C VAL A 277 8.45 -7.97 7.18
N TYR A 278 7.74 -6.85 7.19
CA TYR A 278 7.47 -6.05 8.38
C TYR A 278 5.98 -6.11 8.72
N PHE A 279 5.68 -6.54 9.93
CA PHE A 279 4.37 -6.39 10.55
C PHE A 279 4.47 -5.26 11.57
N ILE A 280 3.74 -4.18 11.36
CA ILE A 280 3.79 -2.98 12.23
C ILE A 280 2.37 -2.63 12.65
N ASP A 281 2.06 -2.97 13.88
CA ASP A 281 0.82 -2.69 14.59
C ASP A 281 1.15 -2.50 16.09
N ARG A 282 0.35 -2.95 17.03
CA ARG A 282 0.72 -3.01 18.47
C ARG A 282 1.89 -3.96 18.70
N GLU A 283 1.86 -5.12 18.10
CA GLU A 283 3.02 -6.00 17.96
C GLU A 283 3.77 -5.63 16.68
N ILE A 284 5.09 -5.53 16.78
CA ILE A 284 5.95 -5.22 15.65
C ILE A 284 6.96 -6.33 15.44
N SER A 285 7.21 -6.69 14.20
CA SER A 285 8.24 -7.68 13.86
C SER A 285 8.80 -7.48 12.46
N ALA A 286 10.01 -7.96 12.26
CA ALA A 286 10.63 -8.12 10.96
C ALA A 286 11.11 -9.55 10.77
N LEU A 287 10.78 -10.14 9.64
CA LEU A 287 11.14 -11.51 9.29
C LEU A 287 11.79 -11.55 7.90
N GLN A 288 12.89 -12.26 7.78
CA GLN A 288 13.53 -12.54 6.50
C GLN A 288 12.84 -13.71 5.82
N LEU A 289 12.34 -13.51 4.62
CA LEU A 289 11.88 -14.59 3.74
C LEU A 289 13.08 -15.41 3.27
N PRO A 290 12.93 -16.74 3.08
CA PRO A 290 14.01 -17.59 2.59
C PRO A 290 14.30 -17.29 1.11
N GLU A 291 15.49 -17.65 0.65
CA GLU A 291 15.91 -17.49 -0.75
C GLU A 291 15.19 -18.43 -1.72
N LYS A 292 14.70 -19.58 -1.22
CA LYS A 292 14.00 -20.61 -2.02
C LYS A 292 12.68 -20.97 -1.39
N ALA A 293 11.65 -21.10 -2.21
CA ALA A 293 10.36 -21.60 -1.80
C ALA A 293 10.31 -23.12 -1.93
N GLY A 294 9.81 -23.75 -0.86
CA GLY A 294 9.44 -25.16 -0.84
C GLY A 294 7.93 -25.33 -0.67
N ASP A 295 7.53 -26.53 -0.26
CA ASP A 295 6.14 -26.83 0.12
C ASP A 295 5.72 -26.17 1.44
N LYS A 296 6.69 -25.92 2.30
CA LYS A 296 6.66 -25.09 3.49
C LYS A 296 7.92 -24.23 3.49
N ILE A 297 7.85 -23.09 4.14
CA ILE A 297 8.98 -22.20 4.33
C ILE A 297 9.12 -21.83 5.80
N ASP A 298 10.35 -21.63 6.23
CA ASP A 298 10.69 -21.07 7.51
C ASP A 298 11.23 -19.65 7.29
N CYS A 299 10.60 -18.67 7.94
CA CYS A 299 11.04 -17.29 7.92
C CYS A 299 11.87 -17.01 9.17
N LYS A 300 13.02 -16.39 8.99
CA LYS A 300 13.89 -16.05 10.13
C LYS A 300 13.41 -14.76 10.76
N GLU A 301 13.00 -14.79 12.03
CA GLU A 301 12.76 -13.56 12.77
C GLU A 301 14.09 -12.78 12.93
N LEU A 302 14.07 -11.50 12.57
CA LEU A 302 15.18 -10.60 12.74
C LEU A 302 15.07 -9.85 14.06
N TRP A 303 13.89 -9.40 14.37
CA TRP A 303 13.53 -8.75 15.62
C TRP A 303 12.01 -8.72 15.82
N SER A 304 11.59 -8.55 17.08
CA SER A 304 10.20 -8.32 17.47
C SER A 304 10.14 -7.33 18.65
N GLY A 305 8.97 -6.74 18.87
CA GLY A 305 8.74 -5.77 19.93
C GLY A 305 7.27 -5.32 19.98
N GLU A 306 7.01 -4.26 20.74
CA GLU A 306 5.67 -3.73 20.94
C GLU A 306 5.64 -2.19 20.82
N LEU A 307 4.54 -1.67 20.35
CA LEU A 307 4.20 -0.23 20.37
C LEU A 307 2.89 0.00 21.13
N ASN A 308 2.79 1.16 21.75
CA ASN A 308 1.54 1.59 22.34
C ASN A 308 0.70 2.33 21.30
N GLY A 309 -0.59 2.01 21.22
CA GLY A 309 -1.51 2.70 20.32
C GLY A 309 -2.41 1.76 19.52
N GLU A 310 -3.24 2.34 18.68
CA GLU A 310 -4.09 1.65 17.71
C GLU A 310 -3.75 2.18 16.33
N PHE A 311 -3.24 1.32 15.44
CA PHE A 311 -2.68 1.73 14.17
C PHE A 311 -3.67 1.43 13.04
N TYR A 312 -4.17 2.48 12.36
CA TYR A 312 -4.98 2.38 11.15
C TYR A 312 -4.16 2.66 9.88
N ALA A 313 -3.27 3.64 9.98
CA ALA A 313 -2.36 4.01 8.91
C ALA A 313 -1.27 2.96 8.72
N SER A 314 -1.15 2.41 7.51
CA SER A 314 -0.04 1.50 7.22
C SER A 314 1.29 2.25 7.23
N PRO A 315 2.36 1.63 7.76
CA PRO A 315 3.67 2.25 7.92
C PRO A 315 4.39 2.46 6.60
N LEU A 316 5.50 3.17 6.64
CA LEU A 316 6.43 3.36 5.53
C LEU A 316 7.83 2.92 5.96
N VAL A 317 8.50 2.14 5.12
CA VAL A 317 9.94 1.83 5.29
C VAL A 317 10.72 2.64 4.28
N TYR A 318 11.63 3.49 4.76
CA TYR A 318 12.48 4.32 3.92
C TYR A 318 13.81 4.61 4.60
N ASP A 319 14.91 4.52 3.88
CA ASP A 319 16.28 4.82 4.35
C ASP A 319 16.63 4.16 5.69
N GLY A 320 16.39 2.84 5.78
CA GLY A 320 16.67 2.05 6.98
C GLY A 320 15.80 2.36 8.20
N ARG A 321 14.71 3.09 8.02
CA ARG A 321 13.77 3.46 9.08
C ARG A 321 12.36 3.02 8.73
N ILE A 322 11.59 2.74 9.76
CA ILE A 322 10.16 2.52 9.70
C ILE A 322 9.48 3.73 10.31
N TYR A 323 8.62 4.36 9.55
CA TYR A 323 7.78 5.47 10.00
C TYR A 323 6.37 4.96 10.20
N THR A 324 5.84 5.10 11.40
CA THR A 324 4.46 4.72 11.71
C THR A 324 3.79 5.75 12.61
N VAL A 325 2.46 5.78 12.57
CA VAL A 325 1.65 6.71 13.35
C VAL A 325 0.39 5.98 13.78
N ASP A 326 0.02 6.13 15.05
CA ASP A 326 -1.23 5.58 15.53
C ASP A 326 -2.43 6.50 15.20
N ARG A 327 -3.64 6.05 15.50
CA ARG A 327 -4.87 6.82 15.23
C ARG A 327 -4.91 8.16 15.95
N ALA A 328 -4.24 8.28 17.10
CA ALA A 328 -4.20 9.48 17.91
C ALA A 328 -3.04 10.42 17.55
N ALA A 329 -2.39 10.19 16.41
CA ALA A 329 -1.25 10.94 15.90
C ALA A 329 0.04 10.79 16.72
N ASN A 330 0.19 9.73 17.53
CA ASN A 330 1.49 9.37 18.09
C ASN A 330 2.35 8.78 16.97
N TYR A 331 3.45 9.45 16.71
CA TYR A 331 4.37 9.16 15.62
C TYR A 331 5.63 8.48 16.13
N TYR A 332 6.05 7.45 15.44
CA TYR A 332 7.21 6.64 15.77
C TYR A 332 8.18 6.57 14.58
N VAL A 333 9.46 6.69 14.88
CA VAL A 333 10.56 6.32 13.97
C VAL A 333 11.30 5.15 14.57
N ILE A 334 11.41 4.05 13.82
CA ILE A 334 11.98 2.79 14.28
C ILE A 334 13.14 2.43 13.36
N ASP A 335 14.24 1.98 13.91
CA ASP A 335 15.34 1.41 13.15
C ASP A 335 14.90 0.09 12.50
N ALA A 336 14.93 0.02 11.18
CA ALA A 336 14.39 -1.11 10.44
C ALA A 336 15.23 -2.40 10.59
N ALA A 337 16.49 -2.28 10.98
CA ALA A 337 17.38 -3.42 11.15
C ALA A 337 17.26 -4.06 12.55
N THR A 338 16.90 -3.26 13.57
CA THR A 338 16.94 -3.69 14.97
C THR A 338 15.60 -3.64 15.68
N GLY A 339 14.58 -2.97 15.11
CA GLY A 339 13.28 -2.73 15.76
C GLY A 339 13.32 -1.69 16.89
N LYS A 340 14.47 -1.05 17.12
CA LYS A 340 14.62 -0.05 18.18
C LYS A 340 13.87 1.24 17.82
N THR A 341 13.03 1.73 18.72
CA THR A 341 12.41 3.05 18.59
C THR A 341 13.46 4.14 18.75
N LEU A 342 13.64 4.96 17.71
CA LEU A 342 14.56 6.10 17.65
C LEU A 342 13.89 7.40 18.08
N LEU A 343 12.59 7.55 17.73
CA LEU A 343 11.76 8.70 18.08
C LEU A 343 10.35 8.22 18.42
N GLN A 344 9.78 8.78 19.46
CA GLN A 344 8.36 8.74 19.76
C GLN A 344 7.90 10.14 20.15
N THR A 345 6.88 10.66 19.48
CA THR A 345 6.30 11.98 19.74
C THR A 345 4.86 12.05 19.25
N THR A 346 4.09 13.03 19.69
CA THR A 346 2.75 13.26 19.16
C THR A 346 2.79 14.39 18.13
N LEU A 347 2.18 14.16 16.96
CA LEU A 347 2.04 15.18 15.92
C LEU A 347 0.92 16.14 16.32
N GLU A 348 1.22 17.43 16.30
CA GLU A 348 0.22 18.47 16.50
C GLU A 348 -0.61 18.64 15.22
N MET A 349 -1.54 17.72 15.00
CA MET A 349 -2.54 17.83 13.95
C MET A 349 -3.78 18.54 14.52
N PRO A 350 -4.39 19.50 13.79
CA PRO A 350 -5.57 20.20 14.30
C PRO A 350 -6.68 19.22 14.69
N PRO A 351 -7.39 19.45 15.80
CA PRO A 351 -8.55 18.64 16.14
C PRO A 351 -9.67 18.92 15.13
N ALA A 352 -10.15 17.88 14.46
CA ALA A 352 -11.44 17.96 13.80
C ALA A 352 -12.51 17.96 14.87
N GLY A 353 -13.56 18.73 14.71
CA GLY A 353 -14.61 19.00 15.71
C GLY A 353 -15.45 17.79 16.15
N ARG A 354 -14.82 16.64 16.37
CA ARG A 354 -15.36 15.41 16.97
C ARG A 354 -14.95 15.35 18.45
N SER A 355 -15.80 14.77 19.29
CA SER A 355 -15.55 14.61 20.72
C SER A 355 -14.31 13.76 21.04
N ASP A 356 -13.87 12.92 20.10
CA ASP A 356 -12.74 12.00 20.19
C ASP A 356 -11.52 12.41 19.35
N GLY A 357 -11.59 13.60 18.71
CA GLY A 357 -10.54 14.14 17.84
C GLY A 357 -10.47 13.45 16.44
N PRO A 358 -9.59 13.96 15.54
CA PRO A 358 -9.36 13.34 14.24
C PRO A 358 -8.57 12.04 14.40
N SER A 359 -8.79 11.11 13.49
CA SER A 359 -8.04 9.87 13.42
C SER A 359 -7.14 9.83 12.18
N VAL A 360 -5.92 9.31 12.35
CA VAL A 360 -5.01 9.09 11.24
C VAL A 360 -5.38 7.75 10.58
N TYR A 361 -6.19 7.83 9.51
CA TYR A 361 -6.54 6.67 8.66
C TYR A 361 -5.67 6.57 7.40
N PRO A 362 -5.40 7.70 6.68
CA PRO A 362 -4.56 7.63 5.49
C PRO A 362 -3.18 7.08 5.83
N SER A 363 -2.69 6.15 5.02
CA SER A 363 -1.36 5.57 5.23
C SER A 363 -0.26 6.59 4.95
N ILE A 364 0.86 6.47 5.65
CA ILE A 364 2.02 7.32 5.41
C ILE A 364 2.55 7.06 4.00
N CYS A 365 2.88 8.11 3.26
CA CYS A 365 3.58 7.96 1.98
C CYS A 365 4.82 8.87 1.89
N LEU A 366 5.79 8.43 1.09
CA LEU A 366 6.95 9.24 0.70
C LEU A 366 6.58 10.06 -0.53
N ALA A 367 6.48 11.36 -0.37
CA ALA A 367 6.20 12.33 -1.42
C ALA A 367 7.51 13.04 -1.84
N GLY A 368 8.20 12.47 -2.83
CA GLY A 368 9.55 12.87 -3.17
C GLY A 368 10.53 12.52 -2.04
N LYS A 369 11.01 13.54 -1.35
CA LYS A 369 11.94 13.40 -0.21
C LYS A 369 11.27 13.66 1.15
N ARG A 370 9.92 13.71 1.21
CA ARG A 370 9.19 14.09 2.42
C ARG A 370 8.15 13.04 2.78
N LEU A 371 7.92 12.85 4.06
CA LEU A 371 6.81 12.04 4.54
C LEU A 371 5.52 12.88 4.49
N LEU A 372 4.46 12.29 3.99
CA LEU A 372 3.13 12.88 4.01
C LEU A 372 2.24 12.05 4.94
N ILE A 373 1.69 12.69 5.96
CA ILE A 373 0.79 12.10 6.96
C ILE A 373 -0.49 12.94 6.96
N GLY A 374 -1.63 12.29 6.81
CA GLY A 374 -2.94 12.95 6.82
C GLY A 374 -3.87 12.37 7.89
N ASN A 375 -4.99 13.05 8.13
CA ASN A 375 -6.06 12.58 9.00
C ASN A 375 -7.42 12.58 8.28
N ASP A 376 -8.44 12.04 8.93
CA ASP A 376 -9.81 11.96 8.40
C ASP A 376 -10.58 13.28 8.49
N ALA A 377 -9.93 14.36 8.92
CA ALA A 377 -10.46 15.72 8.91
C ALA A 377 -10.02 16.54 7.68
N GLY A 378 -9.04 16.04 6.95
CA GLY A 378 -8.45 16.72 5.78
C GLY A 378 -7.19 17.51 6.09
N ASP A 379 -6.66 17.39 7.32
CA ASP A 379 -5.36 17.95 7.66
C ASP A 379 -4.24 17.03 7.21
N ALA A 380 -3.12 17.64 6.83
CA ALA A 380 -1.94 16.91 6.40
C ALA A 380 -0.66 17.61 6.83
N MET A 381 0.33 16.82 7.20
CA MET A 381 1.68 17.29 7.53
C MET A 381 2.70 16.71 6.57
N LEU A 382 3.63 17.56 6.16
CA LEU A 382 4.86 17.14 5.49
C LEU A 382 5.99 17.18 6.50
N LEU A 383 6.71 16.07 6.63
CA LEU A 383 7.86 15.92 7.53
C LEU A 383 9.11 15.55 6.72
N GLU A 384 10.27 15.94 7.22
CA GLU A 384 11.51 15.35 6.75
C GLU A 384 11.69 13.95 7.36
N PRO A 385 12.12 12.94 6.57
CA PRO A 385 12.36 11.58 7.08
C PRO A 385 13.65 11.53 7.89
N ARG A 386 13.57 11.85 9.18
CA ARG A 386 14.70 11.91 10.13
C ARG A 386 14.34 11.28 11.47
N ASP A 387 15.37 11.05 12.31
CA ASP A 387 15.24 10.57 13.68
C ASP A 387 14.78 11.66 14.67
N GLN A 388 14.50 12.86 14.18
CA GLN A 388 13.95 13.99 14.92
C GLN A 388 12.73 14.54 14.18
N LEU A 389 11.76 15.04 14.91
CA LEU A 389 10.58 15.68 14.31
C LEU A 389 10.99 16.96 13.58
N SER A 390 10.84 16.98 12.27
CA SER A 390 11.09 18.15 11.42
C SER A 390 9.89 18.40 10.53
N VAL A 391 9.06 19.37 10.91
CA VAL A 391 7.84 19.73 10.19
C VAL A 391 8.18 20.72 9.07
N VAL A 392 7.92 20.31 7.83
CA VAL A 392 8.12 21.15 6.64
C VAL A 392 6.90 22.03 6.38
N ALA A 393 5.71 21.48 6.47
CA ALA A 393 4.47 22.21 6.26
C ALA A 393 3.28 21.52 6.97
N ARG A 394 2.26 22.35 7.26
CA ARG A 394 0.92 21.91 7.66
C ARG A 394 -0.07 22.44 6.64
N ASN A 395 -0.97 21.59 6.20
CA ASN A 395 -1.93 21.86 5.15
C ASN A 395 -3.31 21.36 5.59
N SER A 396 -4.36 21.94 5.02
CA SER A 396 -5.72 21.49 5.30
C SER A 396 -6.61 21.71 4.08
N LEU A 397 -7.52 20.77 3.86
CA LEU A 397 -8.64 20.87 2.91
C LEU A 397 -9.93 20.47 3.63
N PRO A 398 -11.09 21.02 3.24
CA PRO A 398 -12.34 20.69 3.90
C PRO A 398 -12.76 19.24 3.66
N GLY A 399 -13.18 18.59 4.72
CA GLY A 399 -13.50 17.16 4.72
C GLY A 399 -12.24 16.30 4.75
N GLY A 400 -12.39 15.04 5.07
CA GLY A 400 -11.30 14.08 5.10
C GLY A 400 -11.79 12.70 4.68
N SER A 401 -10.87 11.79 4.46
CA SER A 401 -11.18 10.40 4.15
C SER A 401 -10.03 9.47 4.59
N GLY A 402 -10.28 8.17 4.57
CA GLY A 402 -9.23 7.16 4.76
C GLY A 402 -8.31 6.96 3.55
N GLY A 403 -8.60 7.60 2.41
CA GLY A 403 -7.83 7.45 1.18
C GLY A 403 -6.43 8.04 1.30
N THR A 404 -5.41 7.25 0.95
CA THR A 404 -4.02 7.71 0.88
C THR A 404 -3.79 8.51 -0.39
N PRO A 405 -3.09 9.64 -0.35
CA PRO A 405 -2.74 10.42 -1.54
C PRO A 405 -1.93 9.63 -2.55
N THR A 406 -2.09 9.93 -3.83
CA THR A 406 -1.28 9.38 -4.92
C THR A 406 -0.58 10.51 -5.66
N LEU A 407 0.67 10.27 -6.07
CA LEU A 407 1.54 11.27 -6.67
C LEU A 407 2.00 10.86 -8.06
N SER A 408 2.12 11.86 -8.95
CA SER A 408 2.67 11.69 -10.31
C SER A 408 3.33 13.00 -10.77
N GLY A 409 4.65 13.01 -10.91
CA GLY A 409 5.41 14.22 -11.19
C GLY A 409 5.19 15.28 -10.10
N GLN A 410 4.80 16.47 -10.48
CA GLN A 410 4.47 17.56 -9.56
C GLN A 410 3.01 17.54 -9.09
N ARG A 411 2.24 16.52 -9.48
CA ARG A 411 0.83 16.39 -9.14
C ARG A 411 0.63 15.49 -7.94
N MET A 412 -0.29 15.88 -7.08
CA MET A 412 -0.82 15.04 -6.02
C MET A 412 -2.33 14.99 -6.12
N PHE A 413 -2.89 13.81 -5.96
CA PHE A 413 -4.32 13.57 -5.99
C PHE A 413 -4.75 13.14 -4.59
N LEU A 414 -5.61 13.92 -3.98
CA LEU A 414 -6.04 13.76 -2.59
C LEU A 414 -7.56 13.76 -2.51
N ARG A 415 -8.13 12.70 -1.95
CA ARG A 415 -9.55 12.65 -1.63
C ARG A 415 -9.82 13.32 -0.30
N CYS A 416 -10.77 14.25 -0.25
CA CYS A 416 -11.31 14.82 0.97
C CYS A 416 -12.84 14.69 0.95
N GLY A 417 -13.38 13.78 1.75
CA GLY A 417 -14.81 13.46 1.75
C GLY A 417 -15.31 12.99 0.38
N LYS A 418 -16.24 13.76 -0.19
CA LYS A 418 -16.83 13.48 -1.52
C LYS A 418 -16.06 14.14 -2.68
N VAL A 419 -14.99 14.86 -2.41
CA VAL A 419 -14.26 15.64 -3.40
C VAL A 419 -12.88 15.04 -3.62
N LEU A 420 -12.47 14.89 -4.87
CA LEU A 420 -11.10 14.61 -5.27
C LEU A 420 -10.44 15.92 -5.70
N TYR A 421 -9.30 16.21 -5.12
CA TYR A 421 -8.47 17.38 -5.45
C TYR A 421 -7.27 16.98 -6.30
N GLY A 422 -7.02 17.70 -7.36
CA GLY A 422 -5.75 17.72 -8.08
C GLY A 422 -4.92 18.89 -7.62
N LEU A 423 -3.83 18.61 -6.91
CA LEU A 423 -2.91 19.59 -6.34
C LEU A 423 -1.63 19.65 -7.15
N GLY A 424 -1.02 20.82 -7.20
CA GLY A 424 0.26 21.04 -7.87
C GLY A 424 0.49 22.52 -8.15
N PRO A 425 1.63 22.88 -8.77
CA PRO A 425 1.87 24.26 -9.17
C PRO A 425 0.81 24.71 -10.19
N ALA A 426 0.42 25.97 -10.09
CA ALA A 426 -0.45 26.58 -11.10
C ALA A 426 0.15 26.38 -12.50
N LEU A 427 -0.70 26.01 -13.46
CA LEU A 427 -0.24 25.99 -14.85
C LEU A 427 0.13 27.43 -15.24
N VAL A 428 1.41 27.66 -15.49
CA VAL A 428 1.82 28.90 -16.17
C VAL A 428 1.17 28.79 -17.54
N GLN A 429 0.14 29.60 -17.77
CA GLN A 429 -0.40 29.74 -19.12
C GLN A 429 0.73 30.33 -20.00
N PRO A 430 1.01 29.69 -21.15
CA PRO A 430 2.02 30.17 -22.08
C PRO A 430 1.66 31.55 -22.64
#